data_d06176291bf30f273fb07f008b07f4ac
#
_entry.id   d06176291bf30f273fb07f008b07f4ac
#
_cell.length_a   1.000
_cell.length_b   1.000
_cell.length_c   1.000
_cell.angle_alpha   90.00
_cell.angle_beta   90.00
_cell.angle_gamma   90.00
#
_symmetry.space_group_name_H-M   'P 1'
#
loop_
_entity.id
_entity.type
_entity.pdbx_description
1 polymer ?
#
loop_
_entity_poly.entity_id
_entity_poly.type
_entity_poly.pdbx_seq_one_letter_code
_entity_poly.pdbx_strand_id
1 'polypeptide(L)' 'MIESLSARELTILQQLARGISNKQIALDMTLSSKTISTYKARLIEKLNMKSVVYLAEFAKRNGLI' A
#
# COMPACT_ATOMS: atom_id res chain seq x y z
N MET A 1 -6.75 7.91 -10.59
CA MET A 1 -6.05 6.75 -10.02
C MET A 1 -6.28 6.59 -8.54
N ILE A 2 -5.93 7.60 -7.77
CA ILE A 2 -6.13 7.56 -6.31
C ILE A 2 -7.61 7.37 -5.95
N GLU A 3 -8.48 8.00 -6.70
CA GLU A 3 -9.94 7.91 -6.48
C GLU A 3 -10.48 6.48 -6.63
N SER A 4 -9.75 5.61 -7.30
CA SER A 4 -10.18 4.22 -7.46
C SER A 4 -9.79 3.33 -6.27
N LEU A 5 -9.06 3.88 -5.31
CA LEU A 5 -8.63 3.14 -4.12
C LEU A 5 -9.66 3.29 -3.00
N SER A 6 -9.92 2.17 -2.31
CA SER A 6 -10.74 2.22 -1.11
C SER A 6 -9.96 2.87 0.03
N ALA A 7 -10.65 3.26 1.10
CA ALA A 7 -9.99 3.83 2.28
C ALA A 7 -8.95 2.87 2.85
N ARG A 8 -9.27 1.58 2.90
CA ARG A 8 -8.34 0.56 3.39
C ARG A 8 -7.13 0.42 2.48
N GLU A 9 -7.35 0.39 1.16
CA GLU A 9 -6.25 0.33 0.20
C GLU A 9 -5.32 1.52 0.34
N LEU A 10 -5.89 2.71 0.49
CA LEU A 10 -5.11 3.93 0.66
C LEU A 10 -4.27 3.89 1.93
N THR A 11 -4.86 3.44 3.05
CA THR A 11 -4.15 3.32 4.31
C THR A 11 -2.97 2.36 4.18
N ILE A 12 -3.19 1.19 3.56
CA ILE A 12 -2.14 0.20 3.36
C ILE A 12 -1.05 0.75 2.44
N LEU A 13 -1.42 1.45 1.37
CA LEU A 13 -0.48 2.10 0.48
C LEU A 13 0.45 3.06 1.24
N GLN A 14 -0.14 3.91 2.09
CA GLN A 14 0.64 4.86 2.88
C GLN A 14 1.63 4.17 3.81
N GLN A 15 1.20 3.10 4.47
CA GLN A 15 2.06 2.34 5.38
C GLN A 15 3.20 1.65 4.63
N LEU A 16 2.90 1.03 3.50
CA LEU A 16 3.92 0.39 2.66
C LEU A 16 4.92 1.42 2.15
N ALA A 17 4.44 2.59 1.75
CA ALA A 17 5.29 3.66 1.24
C ALA A 17 6.24 4.21 2.31
N ARG A 18 5.85 4.12 3.57
CA ARG A 18 6.70 4.52 4.70
C ARG A 18 7.69 3.44 5.11
N GLY A 19 7.69 2.29 4.45
CA GLY A 19 8.61 1.21 4.75
C GLY A 19 8.18 0.34 5.92
N ILE A 20 6.93 0.42 6.35
CA ILE A 20 6.43 -0.41 7.45
C ILE A 20 6.23 -1.84 6.93
N SER A 21 6.66 -2.83 7.73
CA SER A 21 6.58 -4.22 7.33
C SER A 21 5.14 -4.72 7.20
N ASN A 22 4.94 -5.75 6.37
CA ASN A 22 3.63 -6.39 6.24
C ASN A 22 3.09 -6.86 7.59
N LYS A 23 3.96 -7.42 8.42
CA LYS A 23 3.59 -7.90 9.74
C LYS A 23 3.06 -6.78 10.63
N GLN A 24 3.75 -5.65 10.65
CA GLN A 24 3.34 -4.51 11.46
C GLN A 24 2.04 -3.91 10.96
N ILE A 25 1.88 -3.77 9.65
CA ILE A 25 0.63 -3.28 9.06
C ILE A 25 -0.53 -4.21 9.44
N ALA A 26 -0.29 -5.51 9.34
CA ALA A 26 -1.32 -6.50 9.68
C ALA A 26 -1.75 -6.37 11.15
N LEU A 27 -0.80 -6.19 12.06
CA LEU A 27 -1.11 -5.99 13.46
C LEU A 27 -1.92 -4.71 13.68
N ASP A 28 -1.48 -3.62 13.07
CA ASP A 28 -2.14 -2.31 13.24
C ASP A 28 -3.55 -2.30 12.70
N MET A 29 -3.82 -3.06 11.65
CA MET A 29 -5.13 -3.11 11.00
C MET A 29 -5.96 -4.33 11.39
N THR A 30 -5.44 -5.16 12.28
CA THR A 30 -6.11 -6.39 12.71
C THR A 30 -6.40 -7.32 11.53
N LEU A 31 -5.42 -7.45 10.64
CA LEU A 31 -5.47 -8.31 9.46
C LEU A 31 -4.32 -9.31 9.50
N SER A 32 -4.36 -10.32 8.63
CA SER A 32 -3.24 -11.24 8.51
C SER A 32 -2.17 -10.68 7.56
N SER A 33 -0.93 -11.13 7.72
CA SER A 33 0.16 -10.74 6.81
C SER A 33 -0.14 -11.17 5.38
N LYS A 34 -0.81 -12.29 5.22
CA LYS A 34 -1.22 -12.79 3.90
C LYS A 34 -2.19 -11.81 3.23
N THR A 35 -3.12 -11.26 4.00
CA THR A 35 -4.06 -10.27 3.50
C THR A 35 -3.33 -9.01 3.04
N ILE A 36 -2.34 -8.56 3.81
CA ILE A 36 -1.54 -7.39 3.43
C ILE A 36 -0.78 -7.65 2.14
N SER A 37 -0.20 -8.85 1.98
CA SER A 37 0.49 -9.22 0.74
C SER A 37 -0.45 -9.18 -0.47
N THR A 38 -1.70 -9.61 -0.28
CA THR A 38 -2.71 -9.54 -1.33
C THR A 38 -3.03 -8.10 -1.71
N TYR A 39 -3.20 -7.23 -0.72
CA TYR A 39 -3.43 -5.81 -0.97
C TYR A 39 -2.26 -5.17 -1.71
N LYS A 40 -1.05 -5.51 -1.29
CA LYS A 40 0.17 -5.00 -1.93
C LYS A 40 0.21 -5.38 -3.41
N ALA A 41 -0.07 -6.64 -3.73
CA ALA A 41 -0.10 -7.11 -5.11
C ALA A 41 -1.18 -6.37 -5.92
N ARG A 42 -2.36 -6.18 -5.33
CA ARG A 42 -3.45 -5.46 -5.99
C ARG A 42 -3.12 -3.99 -6.23
N LEU A 43 -2.45 -3.35 -5.28
CA LEU A 43 -2.04 -1.95 -5.43
C LEU A 43 -1.04 -1.80 -6.56
N ILE A 44 -0.05 -2.68 -6.62
CA ILE A 44 0.95 -2.66 -7.69
C ILE A 44 0.26 -2.82 -9.05
N GLU A 45 -0.69 -3.71 -9.15
CA GLU A 45 -1.43 -3.94 -10.39
C GLU A 45 -2.32 -2.74 -10.74
N LYS A 46 -3.11 -2.24 -9.79
CA LYS A 46 -4.00 -1.09 -10.01
C LYS A 46 -3.26 0.15 -10.43
N LEU A 47 -2.10 0.39 -9.85
CA LEU A 47 -1.31 1.59 -10.11
C LEU A 47 -0.31 1.38 -11.26
N ASN A 48 -0.34 0.19 -11.87
CA ASN A 48 0.51 -0.15 -13.00
C ASN A 48 1.98 0.06 -12.69
N MET A 49 2.42 -0.38 -11.52
CA MET A 49 3.80 -0.25 -11.07
C MET A 49 4.58 -1.52 -11.35
N LYS A 50 5.90 -1.39 -11.50
CA LYS A 50 6.78 -2.53 -11.74
C LYS A 50 7.11 -3.28 -10.46
N SER A 51 7.16 -2.57 -9.33
CA SER A 51 7.45 -3.19 -8.05
C SER A 51 7.03 -2.28 -6.90
N VAL A 52 7.09 -2.82 -5.67
CA VAL A 52 6.75 -2.08 -4.45
C VAL A 52 7.68 -0.88 -4.22
N VAL A 53 8.89 -0.91 -4.77
CA VAL A 53 9.86 0.19 -4.62
C VAL A 53 9.27 1.51 -5.11
N TYR A 54 8.43 1.46 -6.12
CA TYR A 54 7.83 2.68 -6.69
C TYR A 54 6.68 3.25 -5.87
N LEU A 55 6.18 2.51 -4.88
CA LEU A 55 5.08 2.99 -4.04
C LEU A 55 5.47 4.24 -3.25
N ALA A 56 6.67 4.28 -2.71
CA ALA A 56 7.14 5.42 -1.93
C ALA A 56 7.20 6.68 -2.81
N GLU A 57 7.74 6.55 -4.00
CA GLU A 57 7.82 7.67 -4.94
C GLU A 57 6.43 8.14 -5.36
N PHE A 58 5.54 7.20 -5.68
CA PHE A 58 4.17 7.50 -6.03
C PHE A 58 3.47 8.26 -4.89
N ALA A 59 3.61 7.78 -3.67
CA ALA A 59 2.98 8.40 -2.50
C ALA A 59 3.50 9.82 -2.27
N LYS A 60 4.79 10.05 -2.43
CA LYS A 60 5.38 11.39 -2.31
C LYS A 60 4.84 12.35 -3.37
N ARG A 61 4.75 11.88 -4.61
CA ARG A 61 4.24 12.70 -5.71
C ARG A 61 2.80 13.14 -5.51
N ASN A 62 2.02 12.29 -4.87
CA ASN A 62 0.59 12.52 -4.68
C ASN A 62 0.25 13.05 -3.29
N GLY A 63 1.24 13.45 -2.52
CA GLY A 63 1.02 14.04 -1.21
C GLY A 63 0.43 13.09 -0.18
N LEU A 64 0.69 11.79 -0.32
CA LEU A 64 0.14 10.77 0.58
C LEU A 64 1.03 10.50 1.79
N ILE A 65 2.28 10.90 1.72
CA ILE A 65 3.21 10.81 2.85
C ILE A 65 4.08 12.06 2.91
#